data_dff97953901497eb1125392928d424c0
#
_entry.id   dff97953901497eb1125392928d424c0
#
_cell.length_a   1.000
_cell.length_b   1.000
_cell.length_c   1.000
_cell.angle_alpha   90.00
_cell.angle_beta   90.00
_cell.angle_gamma   90.00
#
_symmetry.space_group_name_H-M   'P 1'
#
loop_
_entity.id
_entity.type
_entity.pdbx_description
1 polymer ?
#
loop_
_entity_poly.entity_id
_entity_poly.type
_entity_poly.pdbx_seq_one_letter_code
_entity_poly.pdbx_strand_id
1 'polypeptide(L)'
;IDMMIDDDTSIYANFLYNKYDDEELRNKEEFGSLRTGNVYAGSSEINRIRRDAEVRKRIETREIKTVILGGETLINGWFTEVQFSHSYAEENDTDNVDVTFRSDRIDTDDCGGPCGSFFYQDPQKVGLSLTSYAQGVLYADLNVDAWEEDWSLIKDTETAFSIDMTKDGFTFMDVPTTVKYGFKYRSREKKGDSNAIEVDDDDVQALLQSEFGPYIRSWPFAGQQYGPHADENLLYARKGQYTGGPDYDNFEEDFTTNEDITALYLMGTMEFDKALVIAGIRVEDTDFDTLGYNDGDVNDVLTASKSYTFVSPSLNVKYFLDDQTIIRGAIWRALSRPGFGKANLIADITERDDGNYRGEMGNPDLDPYEATNFDLSIEYYGDGSFASFGYFKKDIENAIYPLAVANTTVNGLFFDELLTFVNTDDSDVDGFELNIFQELNMLPEPFDGLFVSMNFTITDGTSSLDVDNGTVTFPFRKLSEDVSNISIGYDKNKFDVRLSYVSRSPYLDYLADDDSETIQEDLDNNNIRYTDDHTQIDFNLKYKINDNLSVKFDINNITDEPEFYYWGTPNRLSQYDEYGTTYSIGIRYNL
;
A
#
# COMPACT_ATOMS: atom_id res chain seq x y z
N ILE A 1 -29.57 -12.49 6.46
CA ILE A 1 -30.95 -13.01 6.46
C ILE A 1 -31.35 -13.13 5.00
N ASP A 2 -31.71 -14.36 4.59
CA ASP A 2 -32.18 -14.65 3.24
C ASP A 2 -33.60 -15.22 3.36
N MET A 3 -34.50 -14.76 2.51
CA MET A 3 -35.90 -15.17 2.54
C MET A 3 -36.42 -15.38 1.12
N MET A 4 -36.91 -16.58 0.82
CA MET A 4 -37.69 -16.87 -0.36
C MET A 4 -39.13 -16.36 -0.15
N ILE A 5 -39.62 -15.52 -1.05
CA ILE A 5 -41.00 -15.01 -1.04
C ILE A 5 -41.91 -15.94 -1.83
N ASP A 6 -41.42 -16.39 -2.99
CA ASP A 6 -42.04 -17.42 -3.85
C ASP A 6 -40.92 -18.16 -4.63
N ASP A 7 -41.32 -19.02 -5.60
CA ASP A 7 -40.37 -19.86 -6.36
C ASP A 7 -39.39 -19.04 -7.22
N ASP A 8 -39.75 -17.80 -7.57
CA ASP A 8 -39.00 -16.92 -8.48
C ASP A 8 -38.43 -15.68 -7.79
N THR A 9 -38.73 -15.46 -6.49
CA THR A 9 -38.40 -14.23 -5.79
C THR A 9 -37.71 -14.50 -4.45
N SER A 10 -36.52 -13.95 -4.30
CA SER A 10 -35.80 -13.92 -3.03
C SER A 10 -35.43 -12.49 -2.63
N ILE A 11 -35.33 -12.27 -1.33
CA ILE A 11 -34.79 -11.03 -0.77
C ILE A 11 -33.74 -11.37 0.29
N TYR A 12 -32.74 -10.50 0.43
CA TYR A 12 -31.72 -10.65 1.46
C TYR A 12 -31.37 -9.35 2.13
N ALA A 13 -30.93 -9.48 3.40
CA ALA A 13 -30.38 -8.38 4.17
C ALA A 13 -29.10 -8.87 4.87
N ASN A 14 -27.99 -8.21 4.59
CA ASN A 14 -26.70 -8.49 5.23
C ASN A 14 -26.29 -7.26 6.06
N PHE A 15 -25.81 -7.53 7.25
CA PHE A 15 -25.23 -6.53 8.14
C PHE A 15 -23.82 -6.96 8.52
N LEU A 16 -22.84 -6.09 8.30
CA LEU A 16 -21.46 -6.26 8.70
C LEU A 16 -21.12 -5.19 9.74
N TYR A 17 -20.52 -5.60 10.84
CA TYR A 17 -19.91 -4.73 11.83
C TYR A 17 -18.52 -5.26 12.16
N ASN A 18 -17.53 -4.40 12.07
CA ASN A 18 -16.16 -4.70 12.50
C ASN A 18 -15.62 -3.49 13.26
N LYS A 19 -15.01 -3.76 14.41
CA LYS A 19 -14.25 -2.76 15.16
C LYS A 19 -13.01 -3.43 15.72
N TYR A 20 -11.87 -2.76 15.62
CA TYR A 20 -10.65 -3.13 16.32
C TYR A 20 -9.91 -1.88 16.78
N ASP A 21 -9.18 -2.06 17.88
CA ASP A 21 -8.27 -1.05 18.40
C ASP A 21 -6.85 -1.57 18.20
N ASP A 22 -5.95 -0.69 17.76
CA ASP A 22 -4.53 -0.94 17.60
C ASP A 22 -3.75 -0.01 18.54
N GLU A 23 -2.82 -0.58 19.30
CA GLU A 23 -1.92 0.16 20.16
C GLU A 23 -0.49 0.00 19.64
N GLU A 24 0.02 1.04 19.04
CA GLU A 24 1.38 1.09 18.50
C GLU A 24 2.34 1.76 19.48
N LEU A 25 3.50 1.13 19.62
CA LEU A 25 4.64 1.70 20.31
C LEU A 25 5.82 1.75 19.37
N ARG A 26 6.35 2.94 19.13
CA ARG A 26 7.55 3.15 18.32
C ARG A 26 8.66 3.76 19.17
N ASN A 27 9.84 3.14 19.12
CA ASN A 27 11.09 3.76 19.58
C ASN A 27 12.00 3.93 18.36
N LYS A 28 12.47 5.14 18.10
CA LYS A 28 13.34 5.47 16.97
C LYS A 28 14.62 6.11 17.49
N GLU A 29 15.76 5.72 16.94
CA GLU A 29 17.02 6.43 17.08
C GLU A 29 17.44 6.98 15.73
N GLU A 30 17.72 8.25 15.67
CA GLU A 30 18.20 8.92 14.49
C GLU A 30 19.56 9.58 14.77
N PHE A 31 20.48 9.43 13.82
CA PHE A 31 21.76 10.14 13.85
C PHE A 31 21.72 11.24 12.79
N GLY A 32 21.28 12.41 13.24
CA GLY A 32 21.11 13.60 12.42
C GLY A 32 22.36 14.47 12.32
N SER A 33 22.27 15.55 11.54
CA SER A 33 23.35 16.52 11.30
C SER A 33 24.65 15.89 10.80
N LEU A 34 24.57 14.73 10.16
CA LEU A 34 25.73 13.95 9.76
C LEU A 34 26.62 14.70 8.77
N ARG A 35 27.91 14.75 9.08
CA ARG A 35 28.94 15.11 8.14
C ARG A 35 30.00 14.03 8.10
N THR A 36 30.14 13.39 6.97
CA THR A 36 31.14 12.35 6.77
C THR A 36 32.45 12.92 6.29
N GLY A 37 33.55 12.27 6.64
CA GLY A 37 34.91 12.58 6.20
C GLY A 37 35.41 11.56 5.17
N ASN A 38 36.64 11.09 5.40
CA ASN A 38 37.26 10.13 4.47
C ASN A 38 36.48 8.81 4.44
N VAL A 39 36.24 8.34 3.21
CA VAL A 39 35.63 7.03 2.95
C VAL A 39 36.74 6.05 2.58
N TYR A 40 36.81 4.93 3.29
CA TYR A 40 37.72 3.83 2.98
C TYR A 40 36.95 2.51 3.02
N ALA A 41 37.53 1.47 2.43
CA ALA A 41 36.85 0.20 2.18
C ALA A 41 36.00 -0.28 3.38
N GLY A 42 34.68 -0.18 3.24
CA GLY A 42 33.69 -0.58 4.25
C GLY A 42 33.58 0.34 5.47
N SER A 43 34.06 1.57 5.42
CA SER A 43 33.98 2.52 6.54
C SER A 43 34.02 3.97 6.05
N SER A 44 33.37 4.87 6.81
CA SER A 44 33.40 6.31 6.59
C SER A 44 33.55 7.03 7.92
N GLU A 45 34.47 8.02 8.01
CA GLU A 45 34.67 8.85 9.19
C GLU A 45 33.45 9.74 9.46
N ILE A 46 33.12 9.94 10.74
CA ILE A 46 32.05 10.84 11.18
C ILE A 46 32.70 12.11 11.72
N ASN A 47 32.52 13.21 10.99
CA ASN A 47 33.09 14.51 11.34
C ASN A 47 32.10 15.40 12.12
N ARG A 48 30.82 15.10 12.06
CA ARG A 48 29.76 15.77 12.81
C ARG A 48 28.60 14.82 12.99
N ILE A 49 27.95 14.85 14.16
CA ILE A 49 26.84 13.96 14.50
C ILE A 49 26.00 14.55 15.63
N ARG A 50 24.70 14.23 15.62
CA ARG A 50 23.73 14.44 16.67
C ARG A 50 22.91 13.15 16.81
N ARG A 51 22.42 12.85 18.01
CA ARG A 51 21.49 11.73 18.23
C ARG A 51 20.14 12.29 18.67
N ASP A 52 19.09 11.82 18.02
CA ASP A 52 17.71 12.01 18.41
C ASP A 52 17.14 10.64 18.85
N ALA A 53 16.43 10.60 19.97
CA ALA A 53 15.75 9.44 20.48
C ALA A 53 14.25 9.76 20.59
N GLU A 54 13.44 9.16 19.72
CA GLU A 54 12.00 9.41 19.64
C GLU A 54 11.23 8.25 20.27
N VAL A 55 10.20 8.57 21.01
CA VAL A 55 9.25 7.60 21.57
C VAL A 55 7.83 8.05 21.22
N ARG A 56 7.12 7.21 20.47
CA ARG A 56 5.72 7.42 20.12
C ARG A 56 4.85 6.34 20.76
N LYS A 57 3.74 6.77 21.32
CA LYS A 57 2.62 5.89 21.65
C LYS A 57 1.37 6.39 20.94
N ARG A 58 0.74 5.49 20.17
CA ARG A 58 -0.46 5.75 19.36
C ARG A 58 -1.54 4.73 19.69
N ILE A 59 -2.78 5.19 19.79
CA ILE A 59 -3.96 4.33 19.92
C ILE A 59 -4.93 4.69 18.80
N GLU A 60 -5.08 3.77 17.86
CA GLU A 60 -5.94 3.89 16.70
C GLU A 60 -7.16 2.96 16.84
N THR A 61 -8.34 3.47 16.56
CA THR A 61 -9.58 2.69 16.48
C THR A 61 -10.10 2.72 15.04
N ARG A 62 -10.36 1.55 14.47
CA ARG A 62 -11.04 1.44 13.16
C ARG A 62 -12.39 0.74 13.31
N GLU A 63 -13.43 1.36 12.74
CA GLU A 63 -14.79 0.85 12.76
C GLU A 63 -15.39 0.82 11.36
N ILE A 64 -16.04 -0.31 10.99
CA ILE A 64 -16.74 -0.44 9.71
C ILE A 64 -18.15 -0.98 9.99
N LYS A 65 -19.14 -0.31 9.40
CA LYS A 65 -20.55 -0.70 9.41
C LYS A 65 -21.07 -0.74 7.98
N THR A 66 -21.62 -1.88 7.57
CA THR A 66 -22.21 -2.01 6.24
C THR A 66 -23.58 -2.66 6.32
N VAL A 67 -24.55 -2.09 5.63
CA VAL A 67 -25.86 -2.68 5.40
C VAL A 67 -26.01 -2.91 3.91
N ILE A 68 -26.40 -4.12 3.53
CA ILE A 68 -26.71 -4.50 2.15
C ILE A 68 -28.14 -5.07 2.14
N LEU A 69 -28.99 -4.49 1.34
CA LEU A 69 -30.35 -4.95 1.07
C LEU A 69 -30.44 -5.31 -0.41
N GLY A 70 -30.97 -6.46 -0.72
CA GLY A 70 -31.12 -6.86 -2.11
C GLY A 70 -32.23 -7.87 -2.33
N GLY A 71 -32.45 -8.16 -3.56
CA GLY A 71 -33.42 -9.18 -3.97
C GLY A 71 -33.27 -9.51 -5.44
N GLU A 72 -33.74 -10.65 -5.79
CA GLU A 72 -33.78 -11.21 -7.13
C GLU A 72 -35.19 -11.69 -7.43
N THR A 73 -35.61 -11.49 -8.67
CA THR A 73 -36.95 -11.91 -9.11
C THR A 73 -36.99 -12.07 -10.62
N LEU A 74 -37.94 -12.87 -11.10
CA LEU A 74 -38.19 -13.05 -12.52
C LEU A 74 -39.30 -12.10 -12.99
N ILE A 75 -38.95 -11.05 -13.77
CA ILE A 75 -39.89 -10.08 -14.32
C ILE A 75 -40.00 -10.27 -15.83
N ASN A 76 -41.13 -10.75 -16.33
CA ASN A 76 -41.37 -10.96 -17.78
C ASN A 76 -40.26 -11.80 -18.47
N GLY A 77 -39.73 -12.80 -17.76
CA GLY A 77 -38.66 -13.66 -18.23
C GLY A 77 -37.27 -13.03 -18.19
N TRP A 78 -37.12 -11.90 -17.51
CA TRP A 78 -35.83 -11.33 -17.13
C TRP A 78 -35.52 -11.65 -15.67
N PHE A 79 -34.43 -12.32 -15.42
CA PHE A 79 -33.87 -12.45 -14.08
C PHE A 79 -33.32 -11.08 -13.67
N THR A 80 -33.92 -10.51 -12.66
CA THR A 80 -33.66 -9.14 -12.22
C THR A 80 -33.09 -9.15 -10.81
N GLU A 81 -31.92 -8.57 -10.64
CA GLU A 81 -31.22 -8.40 -9.37
C GLU A 81 -31.22 -6.91 -9.02
N VAL A 82 -31.60 -6.58 -7.79
CA VAL A 82 -31.57 -5.21 -7.26
C VAL A 82 -30.80 -5.20 -5.96
N GLN A 83 -29.88 -4.26 -5.80
CA GLN A 83 -29.09 -4.14 -4.58
C GLN A 83 -28.99 -2.66 -4.18
N PHE A 84 -29.14 -2.43 -2.89
CA PHE A 84 -28.81 -1.18 -2.21
C PHE A 84 -27.77 -1.48 -1.12
N SER A 85 -26.73 -0.64 -1.00
CA SER A 85 -25.76 -0.73 0.08
C SER A 85 -25.47 0.63 0.67
N HIS A 86 -25.21 0.64 1.97
CA HIS A 86 -24.70 1.80 2.69
C HIS A 86 -23.59 1.34 3.63
N SER A 87 -22.41 1.90 3.45
CA SER A 87 -21.20 1.64 4.23
C SER A 87 -20.74 2.91 4.92
N TYR A 88 -20.29 2.75 6.16
CA TYR A 88 -19.59 3.76 6.94
C TYR A 88 -18.31 3.14 7.49
N ALA A 89 -17.19 3.80 7.25
CA ALA A 89 -15.90 3.47 7.85
C ALA A 89 -15.36 4.69 8.59
N GLU A 90 -14.78 4.46 9.76
CA GLU A 90 -14.14 5.48 10.59
C GLU A 90 -12.77 4.97 11.05
N GLU A 91 -11.78 5.82 10.91
CA GLU A 91 -10.46 5.68 11.51
C GLU A 91 -10.31 6.85 12.49
N ASN A 92 -10.13 6.51 13.76
CA ASN A 92 -10.04 7.45 14.85
C ASN A 92 -8.71 7.26 15.56
N ASP A 93 -7.81 8.17 15.36
CA ASP A 93 -6.45 8.20 15.87
C ASP A 93 -6.28 9.43 16.77
N THR A 94 -7.00 9.42 17.89
CA THR A 94 -7.14 10.59 18.76
C THR A 94 -6.22 10.59 19.98
N ASP A 95 -5.37 9.57 20.11
CA ASP A 95 -4.60 9.36 21.33
C ASP A 95 -3.11 9.13 21.03
N ASN A 96 -2.47 10.11 20.37
CA ASN A 96 -1.06 10.05 20.05
C ASN A 96 -0.23 10.96 20.93
N VAL A 97 0.96 10.49 21.29
CA VAL A 97 2.03 11.28 21.92
C VAL A 97 3.35 10.86 21.28
N ASP A 98 4.07 11.81 20.73
CA ASP A 98 5.41 11.64 20.19
C ASP A 98 6.37 12.59 20.90
N VAL A 99 7.46 12.06 21.42
CA VAL A 99 8.44 12.88 22.16
C VAL A 99 9.83 12.59 21.64
N THR A 100 10.49 13.64 21.16
CA THR A 100 11.88 13.60 20.71
C THR A 100 12.80 14.13 21.80
N PHE A 101 13.78 13.31 22.16
CA PHE A 101 14.89 13.67 23.03
C PHE A 101 16.14 13.86 22.18
N ARG A 102 16.84 14.99 22.35
CA ARG A 102 17.94 15.40 21.48
C ARG A 102 19.23 15.61 22.23
N SER A 103 20.35 15.13 21.68
CA SER A 103 21.69 15.42 22.15
C SER A 103 22.20 16.74 21.58
N ASP A 104 23.21 17.31 22.23
CA ASP A 104 24.03 18.33 21.58
C ASP A 104 24.63 17.80 20.28
N ARG A 105 24.75 18.67 19.28
CA ARG A 105 25.50 18.41 18.06
C ARG A 105 26.99 18.59 18.36
N ILE A 106 27.77 17.56 18.05
CA ILE A 106 29.23 17.55 18.23
C ILE A 106 29.94 17.42 16.89
N ASP A 107 31.14 17.96 16.80
CA ASP A 107 31.95 17.89 15.58
C ASP A 107 33.43 17.54 15.90
N THR A 108 34.30 17.66 14.89
CA THR A 108 35.72 17.31 14.99
C THR A 108 36.50 18.17 16.00
N ASP A 109 36.08 19.40 16.25
CA ASP A 109 36.71 20.26 17.23
C ASP A 109 36.43 19.78 18.66
N ASP A 110 35.20 19.34 18.91
CA ASP A 110 34.78 18.77 20.19
C ASP A 110 35.44 17.41 20.45
N CYS A 111 35.51 16.57 19.39
CA CYS A 111 36.04 15.21 19.47
C CYS A 111 37.57 15.13 19.41
N GLY A 112 38.26 16.24 19.05
CA GLY A 112 39.70 16.25 18.79
C GLY A 112 40.12 15.46 17.55
N GLY A 113 39.26 15.33 16.58
CA GLY A 113 39.35 14.55 15.35
C GLY A 113 37.99 13.94 14.99
N PRO A 114 37.91 12.96 14.08
CA PRO A 114 36.65 12.30 13.80
C PRO A 114 35.94 11.81 15.06
N CYS A 115 34.64 12.05 15.19
CA CYS A 115 33.81 11.64 16.32
C CYS A 115 33.56 10.12 16.35
N GLY A 116 33.78 9.45 15.23
CA GLY A 116 33.58 8.02 15.06
C GLY A 116 33.70 7.59 13.61
N SER A 117 33.16 6.43 13.32
CA SER A 117 33.04 5.92 11.95
C SER A 117 31.79 5.08 11.80
N PHE A 118 31.15 5.18 10.63
CA PHE A 118 30.25 4.15 10.13
C PHE A 118 31.06 3.02 9.51
N PHE A 119 30.62 1.80 9.70
CA PHE A 119 31.23 0.64 9.04
C PHE A 119 30.13 -0.31 8.54
N TYR A 120 30.41 -0.89 7.40
CA TYR A 120 29.54 -1.85 6.73
C TYR A 120 30.19 -3.23 6.87
N GLN A 121 29.74 -4.03 7.83
CA GLN A 121 30.14 -5.45 7.93
C GLN A 121 29.42 -6.29 6.87
N ASP A 122 28.25 -5.86 6.52
CA ASP A 122 27.36 -6.37 5.51
C ASP A 122 26.72 -5.14 4.85
N PRO A 123 26.54 -5.07 3.52
CA PRO A 123 25.84 -3.95 2.87
C PRO A 123 24.51 -3.59 3.52
N GLN A 124 23.82 -4.57 4.10
CA GLN A 124 22.53 -4.43 4.76
C GLN A 124 22.62 -3.99 6.22
N LYS A 125 23.78 -4.03 6.86
CA LYS A 125 23.94 -3.77 8.30
C LYS A 125 25.02 -2.73 8.56
N VAL A 126 24.59 -1.50 8.77
CA VAL A 126 25.49 -0.40 9.13
C VAL A 126 25.82 -0.46 10.61
N GLY A 127 27.09 -0.54 10.94
CA GLY A 127 27.59 -0.43 12.30
C GLY A 127 28.09 0.99 12.59
N LEU A 128 27.96 1.41 13.85
CA LEU A 128 28.44 2.68 14.36
C LEU A 128 29.51 2.46 15.41
N SER A 129 30.68 3.08 15.25
CA SER A 129 31.75 3.11 16.24
C SER A 129 32.05 4.55 16.63
N LEU A 130 31.78 4.92 17.87
CA LEU A 130 31.95 6.27 18.39
C LEU A 130 33.21 6.37 19.27
N THR A 131 33.83 7.54 19.30
CA THR A 131 34.82 7.87 20.33
C THR A 131 34.16 7.89 21.71
N SER A 132 34.95 7.72 22.77
CA SER A 132 34.42 7.79 24.15
C SER A 132 33.77 9.13 24.47
N TYR A 133 34.27 10.23 23.89
CA TYR A 133 33.69 11.55 24.05
C TYR A 133 32.30 11.59 23.34
N ALA A 134 32.24 11.23 22.07
CA ALA A 134 30.99 11.22 21.32
C ALA A 134 29.94 10.33 21.99
N GLN A 135 30.33 9.12 22.43
CA GLN A 135 29.42 8.25 23.16
C GLN A 135 28.92 8.89 24.47
N GLY A 136 29.78 9.59 25.18
CA GLY A 136 29.42 10.29 26.44
C GLY A 136 28.42 11.42 26.24
N VAL A 137 28.44 12.12 25.09
CA VAL A 137 27.49 13.21 24.77
C VAL A 137 26.21 12.66 24.18
N LEU A 138 26.33 11.80 23.15
CA LEU A 138 25.15 11.31 22.40
C LEU A 138 24.25 10.41 23.25
N TYR A 139 24.79 9.72 24.25
CA TYR A 139 24.05 8.83 25.15
C TYR A 139 24.01 9.37 26.60
N ALA A 140 24.11 10.69 26.75
CA ALA A 140 23.85 11.37 28.03
C ALA A 140 22.35 11.28 28.39
N ASP A 141 22.00 11.85 29.53
CA ASP A 141 20.60 12.11 29.87
C ASP A 141 20.09 13.27 29.00
N LEU A 142 19.35 12.93 27.93
CA LEU A 142 18.96 13.89 26.90
C LEU A 142 17.79 14.77 27.36
N ASN A 143 17.76 16.00 26.88
CA ASN A 143 16.62 16.86 27.01
C ASN A 143 15.52 16.55 26.00
N VAL A 144 14.27 16.88 26.33
CA VAL A 144 13.20 16.96 25.35
C VAL A 144 13.54 18.06 24.35
N ASP A 145 13.45 17.75 23.06
CA ASP A 145 13.56 18.71 21.95
C ASP A 145 12.17 19.19 21.55
N ALA A 146 11.26 18.24 21.32
CA ALA A 146 9.87 18.49 20.97
C ALA A 146 8.94 17.53 21.70
N TRP A 147 7.78 18.01 22.08
CA TRP A 147 6.64 17.24 22.59
C TRP A 147 5.48 17.47 21.65
N GLU A 148 5.06 16.42 20.94
CA GLU A 148 3.97 16.47 19.98
C GLU A 148 2.80 15.62 20.45
N GLU A 149 1.60 16.16 20.31
CA GLU A 149 0.34 15.44 20.46
C GLU A 149 -0.48 15.64 19.20
N ASP A 150 -0.76 14.57 18.53
CA ASP A 150 -1.54 14.56 17.29
C ASP A 150 -2.86 13.79 17.45
N TRP A 151 -3.81 14.12 16.61
CA TRP A 151 -5.08 13.42 16.52
C TRP A 151 -5.62 13.50 15.10
N SER A 152 -6.29 12.45 14.67
CA SER A 152 -6.90 12.37 13.36
C SER A 152 -8.22 11.61 13.41
N LEU A 153 -9.21 12.10 12.67
CA LEU A 153 -10.51 11.47 12.53
C LEU A 153 -10.89 11.43 11.06
N ILE A 154 -10.76 10.26 10.45
CA ILE A 154 -11.11 10.06 9.04
C ILE A 154 -12.41 9.28 8.94
N LYS A 155 -13.38 9.81 8.19
CA LYS A 155 -14.67 9.19 7.91
C LYS A 155 -14.84 8.96 6.42
N ASP A 156 -15.33 7.78 6.05
CA ASP A 156 -15.60 7.39 4.69
C ASP A 156 -16.99 6.76 4.60
N THR A 157 -17.88 7.39 3.85
CA THR A 157 -19.28 6.97 3.71
C THR A 157 -19.58 6.68 2.24
N GLU A 158 -20.08 5.49 1.94
CA GLU A 158 -20.48 5.12 0.59
C GLU A 158 -21.93 4.63 0.57
N THR A 159 -22.69 5.13 -0.39
CA THR A 159 -24.04 4.66 -0.71
C THR A 159 -24.06 4.21 -2.17
N ALA A 160 -24.53 2.98 -2.41
CA ALA A 160 -24.64 2.48 -3.77
C ALA A 160 -26.00 1.83 -4.03
N PHE A 161 -26.42 1.93 -5.30
CA PHE A 161 -27.59 1.26 -5.83
C PHE A 161 -27.25 0.60 -7.17
N SER A 162 -27.70 -0.64 -7.40
CA SER A 162 -27.60 -1.30 -8.69
C SER A 162 -28.84 -2.07 -9.06
N ILE A 163 -29.05 -2.19 -10.37
CA ILE A 163 -30.04 -3.07 -10.96
C ILE A 163 -29.42 -3.77 -12.17
N ASP A 164 -29.52 -5.09 -12.20
CA ASP A 164 -29.00 -5.96 -13.24
C ASP A 164 -30.13 -6.84 -13.80
N MET A 165 -30.19 -6.98 -15.12
CA MET A 165 -31.22 -7.75 -15.80
C MET A 165 -30.59 -8.72 -16.78
N THR A 166 -30.84 -10.03 -16.61
CA THR A 166 -30.31 -11.11 -17.43
C THR A 166 -31.44 -11.89 -18.08
N LYS A 167 -31.27 -12.21 -19.33
CA LYS A 167 -32.24 -13.06 -20.07
C LYS A 167 -31.56 -13.92 -21.09
N ASP A 168 -31.96 -15.19 -21.10
CA ASP A 168 -31.59 -16.21 -22.08
C ASP A 168 -32.55 -16.24 -23.24
N GLY A 169 -32.25 -17.07 -24.25
CA GLY A 169 -33.16 -17.38 -25.36
C GLY A 169 -33.09 -16.38 -26.50
N PHE A 170 -32.14 -15.46 -26.50
CA PHE A 170 -31.80 -14.70 -27.70
C PHE A 170 -30.97 -15.55 -28.66
N THR A 171 -30.95 -15.15 -29.93
CA THR A 171 -30.08 -15.73 -30.95
C THR A 171 -29.36 -14.60 -31.67
N PHE A 172 -28.06 -14.66 -31.74
CA PHE A 172 -27.23 -13.74 -32.48
C PHE A 172 -26.39 -14.55 -33.50
N MET A 173 -26.52 -14.24 -34.79
CA MET A 173 -25.88 -15.01 -35.88
C MET A 173 -26.13 -16.55 -35.78
N ASP A 174 -27.35 -16.93 -35.46
CA ASP A 174 -27.79 -18.33 -35.24
C ASP A 174 -27.15 -19.03 -34.03
N VAL A 175 -26.54 -18.26 -33.10
CA VAL A 175 -25.92 -18.78 -31.87
C VAL A 175 -26.78 -18.42 -30.65
N PRO A 176 -27.06 -19.39 -29.76
CA PRO A 176 -27.72 -19.09 -28.47
C PRO A 176 -26.96 -17.99 -27.70
N THR A 177 -27.69 -17.03 -27.23
CA THR A 177 -27.11 -15.81 -26.60
C THR A 177 -27.88 -15.43 -25.35
N THR A 178 -27.15 -15.26 -24.26
CA THR A 178 -27.64 -14.61 -23.04
C THR A 178 -27.29 -13.13 -23.08
N VAL A 179 -28.26 -12.27 -22.79
CA VAL A 179 -28.05 -10.82 -22.73
C VAL A 179 -28.15 -10.36 -21.27
N LYS A 180 -27.18 -9.59 -20.81
CA LYS A 180 -27.18 -8.92 -19.51
C LYS A 180 -26.94 -7.43 -19.69
N TYR A 181 -27.71 -6.60 -18.98
CA TYR A 181 -27.49 -5.17 -18.90
C TYR A 181 -27.81 -4.67 -17.48
N GLY A 182 -27.22 -3.56 -17.10
CA GLY A 182 -27.45 -3.01 -15.78
C GLY A 182 -27.08 -1.55 -15.65
N PHE A 183 -27.49 -1.02 -14.52
CA PHE A 183 -27.21 0.34 -14.05
C PHE A 183 -26.61 0.26 -12.66
N LYS A 184 -25.62 1.12 -12.35
CA LYS A 184 -25.08 1.30 -11.00
C LYS A 184 -24.85 2.78 -10.75
N TYR A 185 -25.27 3.25 -9.58
CA TYR A 185 -24.91 4.54 -9.02
C TYR A 185 -24.16 4.32 -7.71
N ARG A 186 -23.10 5.09 -7.49
CA ARG A 186 -22.32 5.10 -6.27
C ARG A 186 -21.98 6.53 -5.89
N SER A 187 -22.23 6.89 -4.64
CA SER A 187 -21.85 8.17 -4.05
C SER A 187 -20.99 7.92 -2.83
N ARG A 188 -19.83 8.54 -2.78
CA ARG A 188 -18.85 8.39 -1.70
C ARG A 188 -18.40 9.75 -1.21
N GLU A 189 -18.39 9.93 0.10
CA GLU A 189 -17.84 11.09 0.79
C GLU A 189 -16.74 10.63 1.74
N LYS A 190 -15.55 11.24 1.64
CA LYS A 190 -14.46 11.06 2.60
C LYS A 190 -14.11 12.39 3.23
N LYS A 191 -14.07 12.42 4.57
CA LYS A 191 -13.70 13.58 5.38
C LYS A 191 -12.53 13.23 6.27
N GLY A 192 -11.58 14.14 6.36
CA GLY A 192 -10.52 14.14 7.37
C GLY A 192 -10.64 15.40 8.23
N ASP A 193 -10.33 15.23 9.50
CA ASP A 193 -10.28 16.26 10.53
C ASP A 193 -9.07 15.88 11.41
N SER A 194 -7.95 16.59 11.25
CA SER A 194 -6.66 16.22 11.84
C SER A 194 -5.95 17.44 12.37
N ASN A 195 -5.20 17.27 13.44
CA ASN A 195 -4.37 18.33 13.98
C ASN A 195 -3.17 17.77 14.76
N ALA A 196 -2.07 18.51 14.77
CA ALA A 196 -0.90 18.25 15.58
C ALA A 196 -0.53 19.51 16.37
N ILE A 197 -0.16 19.35 17.64
CA ILE A 197 0.37 20.41 18.47
C ILE A 197 1.76 20.01 18.92
N GLU A 198 2.75 20.72 18.43
CA GLU A 198 4.13 20.59 18.87
C GLU A 198 4.47 21.69 19.89
N VAL A 199 5.10 21.31 20.98
CA VAL A 199 5.59 22.21 22.02
C VAL A 199 7.08 22.04 22.17
N ASP A 200 7.82 23.13 21.95
CA ASP A 200 9.28 23.22 22.03
C ASP A 200 9.74 24.36 22.96
N ASP A 201 8.88 24.78 23.88
CA ASP A 201 9.17 25.87 24.81
C ASP A 201 10.24 25.50 25.89
N ASP A 202 10.83 26.51 26.52
CA ASP A 202 11.91 26.36 27.52
C ASP A 202 11.53 25.41 28.67
N ASP A 203 10.26 25.37 29.07
CA ASP A 203 9.79 24.54 30.19
C ASP A 203 9.75 23.06 29.81
N VAL A 204 9.34 22.74 28.56
CA VAL A 204 9.33 21.38 27.99
C VAL A 204 10.76 20.93 27.68
N GLN A 205 11.57 21.78 27.07
CA GLN A 205 12.97 21.48 26.76
C GLN A 205 13.85 21.31 28.01
N ALA A 206 13.41 21.77 29.17
CA ALA A 206 14.11 21.50 30.43
C ALA A 206 13.90 20.09 30.99
N LEU A 207 12.91 19.32 30.46
CA LEU A 207 12.64 17.95 30.90
C LEU A 207 13.73 17.00 30.42
N LEU A 208 14.13 16.08 31.30
CA LEU A 208 15.14 15.08 30.99
C LEU A 208 14.52 13.71 30.69
N GLN A 209 15.14 12.97 29.81
CA GLN A 209 14.73 11.61 29.46
C GLN A 209 14.60 10.70 30.71
N SER A 210 15.49 10.86 31.69
CA SER A 210 15.48 10.10 32.95
C SER A 210 14.25 10.34 33.82
N GLU A 211 13.52 11.44 33.62
CA GLU A 211 12.25 11.70 34.32
C GLU A 211 11.12 10.76 33.87
N PHE A 212 11.27 10.17 32.69
CA PHE A 212 10.32 9.24 32.10
C PHE A 212 10.76 7.77 32.26
N GLY A 213 11.69 7.52 33.17
CA GLY A 213 12.18 6.19 33.52
C GLY A 213 13.14 5.59 32.48
N PRO A 214 14.26 5.01 32.92
CA PRO A 214 15.17 4.34 32.01
C PRO A 214 14.58 3.00 31.60
N TYR A 215 13.90 2.93 30.48
CA TYR A 215 13.54 1.67 29.85
C TYR A 215 14.63 1.28 28.84
N ILE A 216 15.47 0.32 29.20
CA ILE A 216 16.50 -0.22 28.30
C ILE A 216 15.87 -1.37 27.51
N ARG A 217 15.37 -1.12 26.30
CA ARG A 217 15.18 -2.18 25.29
C ARG A 217 16.51 -2.35 24.59
N SER A 218 17.16 -3.50 24.78
CA SER A 218 18.23 -3.89 23.89
C SER A 218 17.60 -4.55 22.67
N TRP A 219 17.57 -3.86 21.55
CA TRP A 219 17.32 -4.49 20.27
C TRP A 219 18.67 -4.85 19.67
N PRO A 220 18.94 -6.11 19.38
CA PRO A 220 20.17 -6.49 18.69
C PRO A 220 20.02 -6.24 17.19
N PHE A 221 19.93 -4.98 16.78
CA PHE A 221 20.07 -4.64 15.37
C PHE A 221 21.57 -4.58 15.04
N ALA A 222 22.01 -5.41 14.11
CA ALA A 222 23.42 -5.48 13.65
C ALA A 222 24.46 -5.59 14.79
N GLY A 223 24.08 -6.19 15.93
CA GLY A 223 24.95 -6.30 17.11
C GLY A 223 25.13 -5.00 17.89
N GLN A 224 24.36 -3.98 17.61
CA GLN A 224 24.34 -2.70 18.32
C GLN A 224 23.23 -2.65 19.37
N GLN A 225 23.45 -1.88 20.40
CA GLN A 225 22.50 -1.67 21.48
C GLN A 225 21.80 -0.32 21.25
N TYR A 226 20.48 -0.35 21.04
CA TYR A 226 19.63 0.83 21.01
C TYR A 226 19.24 1.25 22.43
N GLY A 227 19.09 2.54 22.65
CA GLY A 227 18.63 3.08 23.93
C GLY A 227 19.75 3.73 24.76
N PRO A 228 19.43 4.32 25.92
CA PRO A 228 18.15 4.17 26.64
C PRO A 228 16.99 4.92 25.95
N HIS A 229 15.78 4.39 26.08
CA HIS A 229 14.54 5.05 25.68
C HIS A 229 13.70 5.40 26.90
N ALA A 230 12.85 6.44 26.80
CA ALA A 230 11.88 6.78 27.82
C ALA A 230 10.77 5.70 27.91
N ASP A 231 10.08 5.63 29.05
CA ASP A 231 8.92 4.77 29.24
C ASP A 231 7.69 5.43 28.60
N GLU A 232 7.16 4.81 27.56
CA GLU A 232 6.02 5.28 26.79
C GLU A 232 4.76 5.52 27.63
N ASN A 233 4.55 4.76 28.68
CA ASN A 233 3.40 4.94 29.55
C ASN A 233 3.55 6.14 30.49
N LEU A 234 4.78 6.47 30.88
CA LEU A 234 5.06 7.68 31.65
C LEU A 234 4.94 8.94 30.78
N LEU A 235 5.32 8.86 29.50
CA LEU A 235 5.10 9.92 28.53
C LEU A 235 3.60 10.13 28.30
N TYR A 236 2.89 9.07 27.94
CA TYR A 236 1.45 9.10 27.69
C TYR A 236 0.63 9.58 28.90
N ALA A 237 1.05 9.27 30.12
CA ALA A 237 0.40 9.76 31.33
C ALA A 237 0.47 11.29 31.51
N ARG A 238 1.34 11.98 30.74
CA ARG A 238 1.45 13.45 30.73
C ARG A 238 0.77 14.10 29.54
N LYS A 239 0.06 13.34 28.68
CA LYS A 239 -0.72 13.87 27.56
C LYS A 239 -1.65 15.02 28.01
N GLY A 240 -1.74 16.08 27.20
CA GLY A 240 -2.50 17.28 27.47
C GLY A 240 -1.93 18.19 28.57
N GLN A 241 -0.80 17.81 29.20
CA GLN A 241 -0.20 18.61 30.27
C GLN A 241 0.54 19.84 29.73
N TYR A 242 1.17 19.71 28.57
CA TYR A 242 2.00 20.73 27.96
C TYR A 242 1.29 21.45 26.82
N THR A 243 0.56 20.72 26.00
CA THR A 243 -0.18 21.26 24.84
C THR A 243 -1.45 22.01 25.20
N GLY A 244 -1.98 21.81 26.39
CA GLY A 244 -3.29 22.34 26.79
C GLY A 244 -4.49 21.57 26.20
N GLY A 245 -4.24 20.54 25.43
CA GLY A 245 -5.22 19.72 24.74
C GLY A 245 -5.37 20.10 23.25
N PRO A 246 -6.21 19.38 22.49
CA PRO A 246 -6.36 19.56 21.05
C PRO A 246 -6.74 20.99 20.67
N ASP A 247 -6.10 21.51 19.62
CA ASP A 247 -6.48 22.76 18.96
C ASP A 247 -7.45 22.43 17.82
N TYR A 248 -8.71 22.73 17.98
CA TYR A 248 -9.76 22.49 16.97
C TYR A 248 -9.94 23.66 15.99
N ASP A 249 -9.12 24.71 16.09
CA ASP A 249 -9.20 25.88 15.25
C ASP A 249 -8.16 25.89 14.09
N ASN A 250 -7.30 24.88 14.01
CA ASN A 250 -6.40 24.64 12.87
C ASN A 250 -7.05 23.68 11.89
N PHE A 251 -7.13 24.04 10.60
CA PHE A 251 -7.79 23.30 9.51
C PHE A 251 -6.81 22.86 8.42
N GLU A 252 -5.51 22.88 8.69
CA GLU A 252 -4.45 22.66 7.70
C GLU A 252 -4.54 21.31 7.00
N GLU A 253 -4.86 20.27 7.76
CA GLU A 253 -5.04 18.90 7.24
C GLU A 253 -6.50 18.50 7.01
N ASP A 254 -7.45 19.43 7.20
CA ASP A 254 -8.86 19.16 7.05
C ASP A 254 -9.29 19.11 5.59
N PHE A 255 -10.08 18.11 5.24
CA PHE A 255 -10.59 17.97 3.89
C PHE A 255 -11.97 17.33 3.81
N THR A 256 -12.64 17.60 2.71
CA THR A 256 -13.83 16.84 2.28
C THR A 256 -13.69 16.52 0.80
N THR A 257 -13.79 15.23 0.46
CA THR A 257 -13.76 14.76 -0.93
C THR A 257 -15.00 13.94 -1.23
N ASN A 258 -15.67 14.25 -2.34
CA ASN A 258 -16.84 13.54 -2.85
C ASN A 258 -16.53 12.91 -4.20
N GLU A 259 -17.07 11.72 -4.44
CA GLU A 259 -17.01 11.03 -5.72
C GLU A 259 -18.37 10.39 -6.03
N ASP A 260 -19.00 10.83 -7.10
CA ASP A 260 -20.23 10.26 -7.62
C ASP A 260 -19.95 9.52 -8.93
N ILE A 261 -20.39 8.26 -9.03
CA ILE A 261 -20.19 7.44 -10.22
C ILE A 261 -21.53 6.90 -10.71
N THR A 262 -21.85 7.21 -11.96
CA THR A 262 -22.99 6.65 -12.68
C THR A 262 -22.51 5.72 -13.77
N ALA A 263 -23.01 4.49 -13.79
CA ALA A 263 -22.55 3.48 -14.75
C ALA A 263 -23.71 2.75 -15.43
N LEU A 264 -23.54 2.50 -16.72
CA LEU A 264 -24.40 1.66 -17.54
C LEU A 264 -23.57 0.62 -18.28
N TYR A 265 -24.09 -0.61 -18.43
CA TYR A 265 -23.42 -1.62 -19.22
C TYR A 265 -24.40 -2.51 -19.98
N LEU A 266 -23.89 -3.10 -21.08
CA LEU A 266 -24.54 -4.15 -21.87
C LEU A 266 -23.52 -5.23 -22.20
N MET A 267 -23.91 -6.50 -22.03
CA MET A 267 -23.06 -7.67 -22.25
C MET A 267 -23.87 -8.79 -22.92
N GLY A 268 -23.24 -9.50 -23.85
CA GLY A 268 -23.76 -10.71 -24.47
C GLY A 268 -22.84 -11.88 -24.25
N THR A 269 -23.40 -13.03 -23.87
CA THR A 269 -22.70 -14.33 -23.78
C THR A 269 -23.21 -15.23 -24.87
N MET A 270 -22.32 -15.65 -25.78
CA MET A 270 -22.62 -16.49 -26.94
C MET A 270 -21.99 -17.87 -26.79
N GLU A 271 -22.79 -18.92 -26.90
CA GLU A 271 -22.36 -20.32 -26.72
C GLU A 271 -22.28 -21.04 -28.05
N PHE A 272 -21.07 -21.30 -28.53
CA PHE A 272 -20.77 -22.09 -29.70
C PHE A 272 -20.43 -23.54 -29.30
N ASP A 273 -20.43 -24.49 -30.23
CA ASP A 273 -20.09 -25.89 -29.94
C ASP A 273 -18.75 -26.06 -29.19
N LYS A 274 -17.74 -25.24 -29.55
CA LYS A 274 -16.39 -25.32 -28.99
C LYS A 274 -15.89 -24.00 -28.44
N ALA A 275 -16.74 -22.98 -28.32
CA ALA A 275 -16.32 -21.69 -27.83
C ALA A 275 -17.41 -21.00 -27.01
N LEU A 276 -16.98 -20.29 -25.96
CA LEU A 276 -17.79 -19.33 -25.26
C LEU A 276 -17.19 -17.93 -25.51
N VAL A 277 -18.04 -17.04 -26.02
CA VAL A 277 -17.65 -15.65 -26.31
C VAL A 277 -18.48 -14.70 -25.44
N ILE A 278 -17.80 -13.83 -24.68
CA ILE A 278 -18.43 -12.79 -23.89
C ILE A 278 -17.96 -11.46 -24.44
N ALA A 279 -18.90 -10.63 -24.88
CA ALA A 279 -18.60 -9.28 -25.37
C ALA A 279 -19.48 -8.28 -24.64
N GLY A 280 -18.91 -7.16 -24.23
CA GLY A 280 -19.62 -6.14 -23.49
C GLY A 280 -19.03 -4.74 -23.66
N ILE A 281 -19.81 -3.78 -23.24
CA ILE A 281 -19.41 -2.37 -23.12
C ILE A 281 -19.98 -1.80 -21.84
N ARG A 282 -19.17 -1.05 -21.11
CA ARG A 282 -19.57 -0.31 -19.92
C ARG A 282 -19.18 1.15 -20.10
N VAL A 283 -20.05 2.06 -19.68
CA VAL A 283 -19.80 3.49 -19.67
C VAL A 283 -19.93 3.95 -18.22
N GLU A 284 -18.94 4.63 -17.71
CA GLU A 284 -18.93 5.26 -16.39
C GLU A 284 -18.75 6.76 -16.53
N ASP A 285 -19.60 7.51 -15.85
CA ASP A 285 -19.49 8.96 -15.68
C ASP A 285 -19.13 9.22 -14.22
N THR A 286 -18.06 9.97 -13.99
CA THR A 286 -17.51 10.24 -12.66
C THR A 286 -17.46 11.75 -12.44
N ASP A 287 -18.05 12.20 -11.33
CA ASP A 287 -17.92 13.55 -10.79
C ASP A 287 -17.12 13.49 -9.50
N PHE A 288 -16.08 14.29 -9.41
CA PHE A 288 -15.17 14.39 -8.27
C PHE A 288 -15.09 15.84 -7.81
N ASP A 289 -15.28 16.05 -6.50
CA ASP A 289 -15.16 17.36 -5.85
C ASP A 289 -14.28 17.22 -4.59
N THR A 290 -13.39 18.19 -4.36
CA THR A 290 -12.59 18.25 -3.15
C THR A 290 -12.53 19.65 -2.58
N LEU A 291 -12.46 19.73 -1.26
CA LEU A 291 -12.35 20.93 -0.47
C LEU A 291 -11.21 20.73 0.56
N GLY A 292 -10.40 21.75 0.75
CA GLY A 292 -9.39 21.90 1.78
C GLY A 292 -9.26 23.36 2.19
N TYR A 293 -8.25 23.67 2.99
CA TYR A 293 -8.06 25.03 3.51
C TYR A 293 -6.63 25.50 3.22
N ASN A 294 -6.47 26.78 2.92
CA ASN A 294 -5.19 27.39 2.70
C ASN A 294 -4.59 27.81 4.05
N ASP A 295 -3.40 27.33 4.38
CA ASP A 295 -2.68 27.68 5.62
C ASP A 295 -3.57 27.54 6.89
N GLY A 296 -4.43 26.51 6.91
CA GLY A 296 -5.32 26.23 8.03
C GLY A 296 -6.41 27.29 8.31
N ASP A 297 -6.57 28.32 7.47
CA ASP A 297 -7.61 29.35 7.67
C ASP A 297 -8.97 28.86 7.17
N VAL A 298 -9.90 28.62 8.08
CA VAL A 298 -11.30 28.26 7.79
C VAL A 298 -12.02 29.22 6.85
N ASN A 299 -11.54 30.47 6.74
CA ASN A 299 -12.13 31.46 5.83
C ASN A 299 -11.48 31.47 4.44
N ASP A 300 -10.36 30.77 4.25
CA ASP A 300 -9.68 30.66 2.97
C ASP A 300 -9.80 29.23 2.42
N VAL A 301 -10.97 28.95 1.86
CA VAL A 301 -11.38 27.62 1.38
C VAL A 301 -10.88 27.40 -0.04
N LEU A 302 -10.11 26.33 -0.22
CA LEU A 302 -9.71 25.80 -1.51
C LEU A 302 -10.73 24.79 -2.01
N THR A 303 -11.10 24.84 -3.28
CA THR A 303 -12.00 23.85 -3.90
C THR A 303 -11.55 23.49 -5.29
N ALA A 304 -11.67 22.22 -5.65
CA ALA A 304 -11.47 21.76 -7.01
C ALA A 304 -12.53 20.73 -7.40
N SER A 305 -12.80 20.62 -8.70
CA SER A 305 -13.73 19.62 -9.22
C SER A 305 -13.26 19.10 -10.57
N LYS A 306 -13.52 17.82 -10.83
CA LYS A 306 -13.19 17.16 -12.10
C LYS A 306 -14.29 16.17 -12.48
N SER A 307 -14.70 16.20 -13.75
CA SER A 307 -15.67 15.24 -14.30
C SER A 307 -15.09 14.58 -15.54
N TYR A 308 -15.31 13.29 -15.69
CA TYR A 308 -14.88 12.54 -16.86
C TYR A 308 -15.77 11.33 -17.13
N THR A 309 -15.80 10.91 -18.40
CA THR A 309 -16.55 9.74 -18.84
C THR A 309 -15.58 8.70 -19.39
N PHE A 310 -15.65 7.46 -18.89
CA PHE A 310 -14.84 6.36 -19.35
C PHE A 310 -15.68 5.29 -20.05
N VAL A 311 -15.18 4.79 -21.19
CA VAL A 311 -15.81 3.73 -21.96
C VAL A 311 -14.93 2.49 -21.92
N SER A 312 -15.46 1.37 -21.38
CA SER A 312 -14.77 0.08 -21.20
C SER A 312 -15.39 -1.01 -22.07
N PRO A 313 -14.96 -1.17 -23.32
CA PRO A 313 -15.29 -2.35 -24.12
C PRO A 313 -14.52 -3.56 -23.59
N SER A 314 -15.11 -4.77 -23.73
CA SER A 314 -14.46 -6.02 -23.40
C SER A 314 -14.88 -7.15 -24.35
N LEU A 315 -13.92 -7.99 -24.69
CA LEU A 315 -14.13 -9.23 -25.44
C LEU A 315 -13.32 -10.35 -24.79
N ASN A 316 -14.00 -11.41 -24.38
CA ASN A 316 -13.39 -12.60 -23.81
C ASN A 316 -13.81 -13.81 -24.63
N VAL A 317 -12.86 -14.64 -25.00
CA VAL A 317 -13.07 -15.86 -25.77
C VAL A 317 -12.45 -17.04 -25.01
N LYS A 318 -13.24 -18.06 -24.79
CA LYS A 318 -12.81 -19.35 -24.26
C LYS A 318 -13.05 -20.40 -25.33
N TYR A 319 -11.99 -21.05 -25.83
CA TYR A 319 -12.07 -22.08 -26.86
C TYR A 319 -11.67 -23.45 -26.28
N PHE A 320 -12.57 -24.42 -26.38
CA PHE A 320 -12.35 -25.80 -25.93
C PHE A 320 -11.66 -26.59 -27.06
N LEU A 321 -10.36 -26.82 -26.94
CA LEU A 321 -9.59 -27.58 -27.90
C LEU A 321 -10.04 -29.05 -27.82
N ASP A 322 -10.14 -29.56 -26.60
CA ASP A 322 -10.71 -30.82 -26.19
C ASP A 322 -11.30 -30.71 -24.76
N ASP A 323 -11.69 -31.85 -24.15
CA ASP A 323 -12.32 -31.89 -22.83
C ASP A 323 -11.38 -31.45 -21.70
N GLN A 324 -10.08 -31.40 -21.92
CA GLN A 324 -9.06 -31.08 -20.93
C GLN A 324 -8.29 -29.80 -21.25
N THR A 325 -8.30 -29.37 -22.51
CA THR A 325 -7.46 -28.27 -22.97
C THR A 325 -8.29 -27.06 -23.41
N ILE A 326 -8.00 -25.90 -22.83
CA ILE A 326 -8.70 -24.65 -23.10
C ILE A 326 -7.69 -23.60 -23.56
N ILE A 327 -8.06 -22.81 -24.56
CA ILE A 327 -7.38 -21.58 -24.93
C ILE A 327 -8.28 -20.43 -24.56
N ARG A 328 -7.72 -19.41 -23.88
CA ARG A 328 -8.41 -18.16 -23.58
C ARG A 328 -7.71 -16.98 -24.23
N GLY A 329 -8.50 -16.06 -24.72
CA GLY A 329 -8.04 -14.75 -25.17
C GLY A 329 -8.96 -13.67 -24.64
N ALA A 330 -8.41 -12.54 -24.24
CA ALA A 330 -9.18 -11.39 -23.80
C ALA A 330 -8.54 -10.09 -24.28
N ILE A 331 -9.40 -9.10 -24.57
CA ILE A 331 -9.01 -7.72 -24.78
C ILE A 331 -10.05 -6.83 -24.11
N TRP A 332 -9.58 -5.89 -23.27
CA TRP A 332 -10.49 -4.95 -22.57
C TRP A 332 -9.80 -3.67 -22.18
N ARG A 333 -10.59 -2.61 -21.96
CA ARG A 333 -10.12 -1.39 -21.31
C ARG A 333 -10.50 -1.40 -19.84
N ALA A 334 -9.60 -0.91 -19.00
CA ALA A 334 -9.76 -0.77 -17.55
C ALA A 334 -9.46 0.65 -17.11
N LEU A 335 -10.03 1.05 -15.98
CA LEU A 335 -9.86 2.34 -15.33
C LEU A 335 -9.42 2.13 -13.88
N SER A 336 -8.47 2.92 -13.41
CA SER A 336 -8.15 3.06 -11.98
C SER A 336 -8.10 4.53 -11.60
N ARG A 337 -8.99 4.96 -10.71
CA ARG A 337 -9.10 6.35 -10.28
C ARG A 337 -7.95 6.76 -9.37
N PRO A 338 -7.55 8.05 -9.36
CA PRO A 338 -6.62 8.56 -8.37
C PRO A 338 -7.16 8.29 -6.95
N GLY A 339 -6.27 7.88 -6.04
CA GLY A 339 -6.64 7.81 -4.64
C GLY A 339 -6.95 9.20 -4.08
N PHE A 340 -7.90 9.32 -3.17
CA PHE A 340 -8.32 10.61 -2.61
C PHE A 340 -7.15 11.38 -1.98
N GLY A 341 -6.21 10.71 -1.31
CA GLY A 341 -5.01 11.35 -0.78
C GLY A 341 -4.06 11.94 -1.84
N LYS A 342 -4.17 11.51 -3.11
CA LYS A 342 -3.37 12.08 -4.20
C LYS A 342 -4.07 13.22 -4.92
N ALA A 343 -5.40 13.25 -4.83
CA ALA A 343 -6.26 14.20 -5.55
C ALA A 343 -6.94 15.24 -4.65
N ASN A 344 -6.73 15.18 -3.34
CA ASN A 344 -7.26 16.18 -2.41
C ASN A 344 -6.44 17.49 -2.42
N LEU A 345 -6.92 18.49 -1.69
CA LEU A 345 -6.27 19.79 -1.54
C LEU A 345 -5.62 19.98 -0.16
N ILE A 346 -5.26 18.86 0.51
CA ILE A 346 -4.39 18.96 1.69
C ILE A 346 -3.03 19.46 1.22
N ALA A 347 -2.53 20.48 1.88
CA ALA A 347 -1.28 21.12 1.54
C ALA A 347 -0.46 21.35 2.82
N ASP A 348 0.76 20.81 2.84
CA ASP A 348 1.80 21.20 3.79
C ASP A 348 2.71 22.23 3.09
N ILE A 349 2.50 23.51 3.40
CA ILE A 349 3.11 24.62 2.67
C ILE A 349 3.89 25.50 3.65
N THR A 350 5.11 25.83 3.31
CA THR A 350 5.94 26.77 4.05
C THR A 350 6.24 28.01 3.22
N GLU A 351 5.85 29.21 3.69
CA GLU A 351 6.25 30.47 3.12
C GLU A 351 7.73 30.77 3.47
N ARG A 352 8.50 31.15 2.47
CA ARG A 352 9.92 31.52 2.61
C ARG A 352 10.11 33.02 2.82
N ASP A 353 11.28 33.42 3.29
CA ASP A 353 11.64 34.84 3.53
C ASP A 353 11.51 35.74 2.29
N ASP A 354 11.54 35.18 1.09
CA ASP A 354 11.40 35.89 -0.19
C ASP A 354 9.94 35.99 -0.70
N GLY A 355 8.99 35.40 0.04
CA GLY A 355 7.56 35.39 -0.32
C GLY A 355 7.17 34.29 -1.30
N ASN A 356 8.07 33.37 -1.61
CA ASN A 356 7.79 32.15 -2.38
C ASN A 356 7.39 31.02 -1.41
N TYR A 357 6.88 29.92 -1.95
CA TYR A 357 6.43 28.77 -1.18
C TYR A 357 7.23 27.51 -1.51
N ARG A 358 7.33 26.61 -0.55
CA ARG A 358 7.79 25.24 -0.72
C ARG A 358 6.83 24.31 0.03
N GLY A 359 6.56 23.11 -0.47
CA GLY A 359 5.71 22.17 0.26
C GLY A 359 5.23 20.99 -0.55
N GLU A 360 4.29 20.27 0.05
CA GLU A 360 3.60 19.13 -0.57
C GLU A 360 2.12 19.46 -0.76
N MET A 361 1.53 19.00 -1.86
CA MET A 361 0.10 19.12 -2.10
C MET A 361 -0.39 18.03 -3.06
N GLY A 362 -1.60 17.50 -2.83
CA GLY A 362 -2.27 16.66 -3.79
C GLY A 362 -2.63 17.42 -5.09
N ASN A 363 -2.94 16.67 -6.14
CA ASN A 363 -3.28 17.24 -7.46
C ASN A 363 -4.68 16.81 -7.89
N PRO A 364 -5.70 17.68 -7.76
CA PRO A 364 -7.07 17.36 -8.17
C PRO A 364 -7.25 17.26 -9.70
N ASP A 365 -6.28 17.73 -10.48
CA ASP A 365 -6.30 17.67 -11.94
C ASP A 365 -5.81 16.33 -12.51
N LEU A 366 -5.46 15.35 -11.65
CA LEU A 366 -5.04 14.03 -12.08
C LEU A 366 -6.10 13.32 -12.93
N ASP A 367 -5.68 12.82 -14.08
CA ASP A 367 -6.45 11.88 -14.87
C ASP A 367 -6.34 10.46 -14.27
N PRO A 368 -7.39 9.65 -14.39
CA PRO A 368 -7.31 8.26 -13.96
C PRO A 368 -6.34 7.47 -14.85
N TYR A 369 -5.73 6.42 -14.29
CA TYR A 369 -5.06 5.41 -15.11
C TYR A 369 -6.08 4.80 -16.06
N GLU A 370 -5.76 4.73 -17.32
CA GLU A 370 -6.49 3.98 -18.32
C GLU A 370 -5.60 2.90 -18.90
N ALA A 371 -6.09 1.68 -19.01
CA ALA A 371 -5.30 0.58 -19.54
C ALA A 371 -6.05 -0.17 -20.63
N THR A 372 -5.39 -0.42 -21.75
CA THR A 372 -5.80 -1.39 -22.74
C THR A 372 -5.04 -2.68 -22.49
N ASN A 373 -5.78 -3.76 -22.19
CA ASN A 373 -5.22 -5.04 -21.80
C ASN A 373 -5.46 -6.09 -22.85
N PHE A 374 -4.47 -6.94 -23.05
CA PHE A 374 -4.54 -8.15 -23.88
C PHE A 374 -4.01 -9.34 -23.12
N ASP A 375 -4.76 -10.46 -23.10
CA ASP A 375 -4.34 -11.74 -22.52
C ASP A 375 -4.55 -12.88 -23.51
N LEU A 376 -3.62 -13.83 -23.51
CA LEU A 376 -3.72 -15.08 -24.21
C LEU A 376 -3.16 -16.21 -23.34
N SER A 377 -3.94 -17.26 -23.08
CA SER A 377 -3.49 -18.41 -22.31
C SER A 377 -3.90 -19.74 -22.91
N ILE A 378 -3.13 -20.77 -22.61
CA ILE A 378 -3.48 -22.16 -22.78
C ILE A 378 -3.49 -22.86 -21.42
N GLU A 379 -4.54 -23.60 -21.15
CA GLU A 379 -4.78 -24.25 -19.87
C GLU A 379 -5.07 -25.73 -20.09
N TYR A 380 -4.47 -26.57 -19.24
CA TYR A 380 -4.71 -28.02 -19.24
C TYR A 380 -5.25 -28.45 -17.86
N TYR A 381 -6.34 -29.21 -17.88
CA TYR A 381 -7.02 -29.75 -16.70
C TYR A 381 -6.99 -31.28 -16.75
N GLY A 382 -6.10 -31.90 -16.00
CA GLY A 382 -6.00 -33.36 -15.87
C GLY A 382 -6.63 -33.87 -14.56
N ASP A 383 -6.56 -35.16 -14.34
CA ASP A 383 -6.95 -35.79 -13.08
C ASP A 383 -5.88 -35.48 -12.01
N GLY A 384 -6.24 -34.65 -11.04
CA GLY A 384 -5.31 -34.15 -10.01
C GLY A 384 -4.17 -33.27 -10.57
N SER A 385 -4.33 -32.71 -11.77
CA SER A 385 -3.32 -31.84 -12.40
C SER A 385 -3.93 -30.63 -13.08
N PHE A 386 -3.24 -29.52 -13.01
CA PHE A 386 -3.52 -28.29 -13.72
C PHE A 386 -2.21 -27.67 -14.22
N ALA A 387 -2.20 -27.20 -15.45
CA ALA A 387 -1.10 -26.39 -15.98
C ALA A 387 -1.68 -25.27 -16.85
N SER A 388 -1.13 -24.06 -16.71
CA SER A 388 -1.44 -22.96 -17.62
C SER A 388 -0.18 -22.19 -18.00
N PHE A 389 -0.15 -21.73 -19.24
CA PHE A 389 0.86 -20.78 -19.72
C PHE A 389 0.12 -19.61 -20.38
N GLY A 390 0.45 -18.39 -19.95
CA GLY A 390 -0.17 -17.15 -20.41
C GLY A 390 0.85 -16.12 -20.83
N TYR A 391 0.44 -15.26 -21.75
CA TYR A 391 1.07 -13.99 -22.10
C TYR A 391 0.06 -12.88 -21.84
N PHE A 392 0.50 -11.78 -21.27
CA PHE A 392 -0.31 -10.58 -21.10
C PHE A 392 0.45 -9.33 -21.56
N LYS A 393 -0.30 -8.32 -21.97
CA LYS A 393 0.21 -6.99 -22.26
C LYS A 393 -0.79 -5.93 -21.77
N LYS A 394 -0.27 -4.87 -21.17
CA LYS A 394 -1.02 -3.70 -20.70
C LYS A 394 -0.36 -2.45 -21.26
N ASP A 395 -1.08 -1.72 -22.10
CA ASP A 395 -0.73 -0.37 -22.51
C ASP A 395 -1.48 0.59 -21.57
N ILE A 396 -0.74 1.36 -20.76
CA ILE A 396 -1.27 2.17 -19.66
C ILE A 396 -1.02 3.64 -19.96
N GLU A 397 -2.08 4.42 -19.94
CA GLU A 397 -2.05 5.88 -20.06
C GLU A 397 -2.26 6.49 -18.66
N ASN A 398 -1.68 7.68 -18.43
CA ASN A 398 -1.86 8.48 -17.23
C ASN A 398 -1.44 7.79 -15.92
N ALA A 399 -0.38 6.98 -15.91
CA ALA A 399 0.14 6.45 -14.65
C ALA A 399 0.56 7.60 -13.72
N ILE A 400 0.27 7.47 -12.40
CA ILE A 400 0.43 8.58 -11.43
C ILE A 400 1.71 8.39 -10.64
N TYR A 401 2.59 9.39 -10.69
CA TYR A 401 3.86 9.41 -9.97
C TYR A 401 3.99 10.65 -9.08
N PRO A 402 4.61 10.54 -7.89
CA PRO A 402 5.04 11.71 -7.13
C PRO A 402 6.20 12.39 -7.86
N LEU A 403 6.20 13.71 -7.87
CA LEU A 403 7.20 14.51 -8.55
C LEU A 403 7.40 15.85 -7.84
N ALA A 404 8.65 16.22 -7.58
CA ALA A 404 9.01 17.58 -7.20
C ALA A 404 9.01 18.48 -8.43
N VAL A 405 8.10 19.46 -8.46
CA VAL A 405 7.97 20.42 -9.57
C VAL A 405 8.53 21.77 -9.14
N ALA A 406 9.60 22.21 -9.80
CA ALA A 406 10.23 23.50 -9.52
C ALA A 406 9.53 24.66 -10.24
N ASN A 407 9.54 25.84 -9.64
CA ASN A 407 9.08 27.10 -10.23
C ASN A 407 7.64 27.04 -10.79
N THR A 408 6.73 26.45 -10.03
CA THR A 408 5.31 26.29 -10.43
C THR A 408 4.37 27.22 -9.68
N THR A 409 3.19 27.46 -10.24
CA THR A 409 2.14 28.26 -9.58
C THR A 409 0.87 27.43 -9.45
N VAL A 410 0.43 27.19 -8.22
CA VAL A 410 -0.81 26.47 -7.93
C VAL A 410 -1.68 27.34 -7.02
N ASN A 411 -2.96 27.46 -7.34
CA ASN A 411 -3.94 28.30 -6.61
C ASN A 411 -3.49 29.77 -6.39
N GLY A 412 -2.62 30.31 -7.28
CA GLY A 412 -2.11 31.67 -7.19
C GLY A 412 -0.86 31.83 -6.31
N LEU A 413 -0.42 30.79 -5.63
CA LEU A 413 0.83 30.75 -4.88
C LEU A 413 1.98 30.29 -5.79
N PHE A 414 3.13 30.94 -5.69
CA PHE A 414 4.31 30.57 -6.46
C PHE A 414 5.24 29.69 -5.60
N PHE A 415 5.46 28.47 -6.05
CA PHE A 415 6.33 27.50 -5.38
C PHE A 415 7.69 27.47 -6.06
N ASP A 416 8.76 27.62 -5.29
CA ASP A 416 10.12 27.31 -5.75
C ASP A 416 10.26 25.81 -6.00
N GLU A 417 9.60 25.00 -5.15
CA GLU A 417 9.55 23.55 -5.24
C GLU A 417 8.24 23.06 -4.60
N LEU A 418 7.49 22.25 -5.35
CA LEU A 418 6.25 21.63 -4.92
C LEU A 418 6.33 20.12 -5.17
N LEU A 419 6.32 19.32 -4.10
CA LEU A 419 6.12 17.88 -4.21
C LEU A 419 4.63 17.60 -4.44
N THR A 420 4.31 17.02 -5.56
CA THR A 420 2.92 16.74 -5.96
C THR A 420 2.83 15.45 -6.77
N PHE A 421 1.67 15.15 -7.32
CA PHE A 421 1.45 13.99 -8.18
C PHE A 421 1.20 14.45 -9.61
N VAL A 422 1.78 13.73 -10.56
CA VAL A 422 1.60 13.98 -11.99
C VAL A 422 1.20 12.71 -12.73
N ASN A 423 0.53 12.86 -13.87
CA ASN A 423 0.31 11.76 -14.79
C ASN A 423 1.55 11.60 -15.69
N THR A 424 1.96 10.37 -15.92
CA THR A 424 2.96 10.04 -16.95
C THR A 424 2.32 10.03 -18.34
N ASP A 425 3.14 10.10 -19.39
CA ASP A 425 2.65 10.07 -20.76
C ASP A 425 2.20 8.66 -21.15
N ASP A 426 3.14 7.74 -21.31
CA ASP A 426 2.90 6.36 -21.70
C ASP A 426 3.61 5.39 -20.75
N SER A 427 2.95 4.30 -20.45
CA SER A 427 3.52 3.18 -19.70
C SER A 427 3.08 1.87 -20.32
N ASP A 428 3.97 0.89 -20.35
CA ASP A 428 3.65 -0.44 -20.80
C ASP A 428 4.15 -1.49 -19.82
N VAL A 429 3.40 -2.60 -19.74
CA VAL A 429 3.78 -3.78 -18.96
C VAL A 429 3.39 -5.00 -19.76
N ASP A 430 4.33 -5.91 -20.02
CA ASP A 430 4.01 -7.21 -20.58
C ASP A 430 4.74 -8.34 -19.86
N GLY A 431 4.28 -9.58 -20.08
CA GLY A 431 4.91 -10.68 -19.37
C GLY A 431 4.30 -12.05 -19.70
N PHE A 432 4.93 -13.05 -19.09
CA PHE A 432 4.54 -14.45 -19.18
C PHE A 432 4.24 -15.01 -17.80
N GLU A 433 3.22 -15.86 -17.72
CA GLU A 433 2.84 -16.57 -16.52
C GLU A 433 2.81 -18.07 -16.76
N LEU A 434 3.38 -18.83 -15.83
CA LEU A 434 3.33 -20.30 -15.81
C LEU A 434 2.77 -20.75 -14.47
N ASN A 435 1.67 -21.50 -14.49
CA ASN A 435 1.10 -22.12 -13.31
C ASN A 435 1.07 -23.65 -13.49
N ILE A 436 1.49 -24.38 -12.46
CA ILE A 436 1.46 -25.84 -12.42
C ILE A 436 0.95 -26.29 -11.07
N PHE A 437 0.00 -27.19 -11.06
CA PHE A 437 -0.43 -27.94 -9.89
C PHE A 437 -0.46 -29.43 -10.23
N GLN A 438 0.13 -30.27 -9.38
CA GLN A 438 0.16 -31.70 -9.57
C GLN A 438 0.00 -32.45 -8.25
N GLU A 439 -1.06 -33.22 -8.12
CA GLU A 439 -1.16 -34.26 -7.10
C GLU A 439 -0.26 -35.44 -7.46
N LEU A 440 0.45 -35.98 -6.47
CA LEU A 440 1.35 -37.11 -6.65
C LEU A 440 0.69 -38.42 -6.22
N ASN A 441 -0.59 -38.59 -6.54
CA ASN A 441 -1.42 -39.74 -6.22
C ASN A 441 -0.94 -41.07 -6.87
N MET A 442 0.02 -40.99 -7.83
CA MET A 442 0.72 -42.17 -8.37
C MET A 442 1.74 -42.76 -7.36
N LEU A 443 2.08 -42.09 -6.30
CA LEU A 443 3.01 -42.58 -5.28
C LEU A 443 2.31 -43.62 -4.38
N PRO A 444 3.07 -44.59 -3.81
CA PRO A 444 2.50 -45.54 -2.87
C PRO A 444 2.12 -44.87 -1.54
N GLU A 445 1.14 -45.42 -0.85
CA GLU A 445 0.83 -45.00 0.53
C GLU A 445 2.07 -45.04 1.44
N PRO A 446 2.26 -44.03 2.30
CA PRO A 446 1.38 -42.90 2.60
C PRO A 446 1.67 -41.64 1.76
N PHE A 447 2.50 -41.69 0.71
CA PHE A 447 2.98 -40.54 -0.05
C PHE A 447 2.00 -40.07 -1.15
N ASP A 448 0.93 -40.76 -1.38
CA ASP A 448 -0.13 -40.46 -2.39
C ASP A 448 -1.00 -39.24 -2.06
N GLY A 449 -0.79 -38.61 -0.90
CA GLY A 449 -1.37 -37.31 -0.54
C GLY A 449 -0.46 -36.11 -0.84
N LEU A 450 0.73 -36.34 -1.40
CA LEU A 450 1.64 -35.26 -1.75
C LEU A 450 1.14 -34.50 -2.98
N PHE A 451 1.40 -33.18 -3.00
CA PHE A 451 1.19 -32.35 -4.18
C PHE A 451 2.30 -31.30 -4.31
N VAL A 452 2.47 -30.78 -5.52
CA VAL A 452 3.33 -29.65 -5.84
C VAL A 452 2.52 -28.58 -6.55
N SER A 453 2.71 -27.31 -6.14
CA SER A 453 2.15 -26.14 -6.80
C SER A 453 3.27 -25.17 -7.12
N MET A 454 3.29 -24.65 -8.35
CA MET A 454 4.30 -23.70 -8.82
C MET A 454 3.62 -22.59 -9.61
N ASN A 455 4.06 -21.37 -9.38
CA ASN A 455 3.68 -20.19 -10.13
C ASN A 455 4.94 -19.39 -10.44
N PHE A 456 5.13 -19.02 -11.70
CA PHE A 456 6.22 -18.18 -12.17
C PHE A 456 5.65 -17.07 -13.05
N THR A 457 6.07 -15.84 -12.78
CA THR A 457 5.74 -14.67 -13.59
C THR A 457 7.02 -13.96 -13.97
N ILE A 458 7.18 -13.65 -15.24
CA ILE A 458 8.26 -12.81 -15.76
C ILE A 458 7.60 -11.61 -16.40
N THR A 459 8.00 -10.41 -16.00
CA THR A 459 7.44 -9.15 -16.47
C THR A 459 8.54 -8.21 -16.95
N ASP A 460 8.19 -7.38 -17.91
CA ASP A 460 8.94 -6.18 -18.28
C ASP A 460 7.96 -5.00 -18.31
N GLY A 461 8.40 -3.83 -17.87
CA GLY A 461 7.54 -2.66 -17.86
C GLY A 461 8.31 -1.36 -17.74
N THR A 462 7.88 -0.39 -18.51
CA THR A 462 8.47 0.96 -18.53
C THR A 462 7.39 2.03 -18.39
N SER A 463 7.81 3.17 -17.88
CA SER A 463 7.03 4.42 -17.88
C SER A 463 7.85 5.54 -18.49
N SER A 464 7.19 6.51 -19.11
CA SER A 464 7.83 7.71 -19.63
C SER A 464 7.13 8.97 -19.11
N LEU A 465 7.94 10.02 -18.91
CA LEU A 465 7.49 11.32 -18.46
C LEU A 465 8.19 12.40 -19.28
N ASP A 466 7.40 13.34 -19.81
CA ASP A 466 7.95 14.53 -20.45
C ASP A 466 8.38 15.54 -19.39
N VAL A 467 9.65 15.91 -19.43
CA VAL A 467 10.27 16.94 -18.60
C VAL A 467 10.84 18.05 -19.51
N ASP A 468 11.23 19.19 -18.95
CA ASP A 468 11.70 20.37 -19.69
C ASP A 468 12.78 20.08 -20.75
N ASN A 469 13.59 19.05 -20.54
CA ASN A 469 14.71 18.70 -21.41
C ASN A 469 14.45 17.50 -22.36
N GLY A 470 13.21 16.98 -22.41
CA GLY A 470 12.82 15.85 -23.26
C GLY A 470 12.06 14.77 -22.50
N THR A 471 11.84 13.62 -23.12
CA THR A 471 11.15 12.49 -22.49
C THR A 471 12.15 11.61 -21.74
N VAL A 472 11.86 11.31 -20.48
CA VAL A 472 12.65 10.40 -19.63
C VAL A 472 11.90 9.07 -19.50
N THR A 473 12.63 7.96 -19.68
CA THR A 473 12.07 6.60 -19.55
C THR A 473 12.73 5.87 -18.38
N PHE A 474 11.91 5.20 -17.56
CA PHE A 474 12.35 4.48 -16.36
C PHE A 474 11.53 3.20 -16.15
N PRO A 475 11.99 2.23 -15.33
CA PRO A 475 11.23 1.01 -15.03
C PRO A 475 9.86 1.33 -14.39
N PHE A 476 8.84 0.56 -14.74
CA PHE A 476 7.52 0.72 -14.13
C PHE A 476 7.60 0.51 -12.62
N ARG A 477 7.11 1.47 -11.85
CA ARG A 477 7.23 1.50 -10.38
C ARG A 477 6.52 0.30 -9.73
N LYS A 478 7.16 -0.29 -8.71
CA LYS A 478 6.65 -1.44 -7.93
C LYS A 478 6.35 -2.69 -8.77
N LEU A 479 7.06 -2.86 -9.87
CA LEU A 479 7.00 -4.03 -10.72
C LEU A 479 8.29 -4.82 -10.58
N SER A 480 8.23 -6.02 -10.00
CA SER A 480 9.34 -6.99 -10.03
C SER A 480 9.39 -7.70 -11.37
N GLU A 481 10.57 -7.82 -11.98
CA GLU A 481 10.76 -8.53 -13.25
C GLU A 481 10.45 -10.03 -13.11
N ASP A 482 10.80 -10.62 -11.97
CA ASP A 482 10.59 -12.05 -11.69
C ASP A 482 9.85 -12.24 -10.38
N VAL A 483 8.79 -13.05 -10.41
CA VAL A 483 8.08 -13.52 -9.20
C VAL A 483 7.90 -15.03 -9.29
N SER A 484 8.26 -15.74 -8.23
CA SER A 484 8.09 -17.19 -8.16
C SER A 484 7.48 -17.63 -6.84
N ASN A 485 6.54 -18.58 -6.92
CA ASN A 485 5.95 -19.23 -5.77
C ASN A 485 6.00 -20.74 -6.00
N ILE A 486 6.57 -21.48 -5.04
CA ILE A 486 6.65 -22.93 -5.09
C ILE A 486 6.15 -23.47 -3.76
N SER A 487 5.20 -24.38 -3.81
CA SER A 487 4.68 -25.06 -2.63
C SER A 487 4.75 -26.58 -2.80
N ILE A 488 5.19 -27.24 -1.76
CA ILE A 488 5.09 -28.70 -1.63
C ILE A 488 4.17 -28.95 -0.45
N GLY A 489 3.12 -29.73 -0.67
CA GLY A 489 2.13 -30.02 0.37
C GLY A 489 1.78 -31.49 0.44
N TYR A 490 1.11 -31.84 1.54
CA TYR A 490 0.53 -33.14 1.79
C TYR A 490 -0.87 -32.96 2.35
N ASP A 491 -1.87 -33.40 1.60
CA ASP A 491 -3.29 -33.39 2.03
C ASP A 491 -3.84 -34.82 1.95
N LYS A 492 -3.84 -35.48 3.08
CA LYS A 492 -4.46 -36.81 3.21
C LYS A 492 -4.94 -37.06 4.62
N ASN A 493 -6.15 -37.64 4.75
CA ASN A 493 -6.78 -38.02 6.00
C ASN A 493 -7.00 -36.80 6.94
N LYS A 494 -6.19 -36.71 8.00
CA LYS A 494 -6.31 -35.67 9.03
C LYS A 494 -5.29 -34.55 8.88
N PHE A 495 -4.34 -34.71 7.99
CA PHE A 495 -3.22 -33.81 7.81
C PHE A 495 -3.37 -33.00 6.52
N ASP A 496 -3.20 -31.69 6.65
CA ASP A 496 -2.96 -30.75 5.54
C ASP A 496 -1.69 -29.97 5.95
N VAL A 497 -0.62 -30.22 5.22
CA VAL A 497 0.72 -29.65 5.52
C VAL A 497 1.20 -28.98 4.24
N ARG A 498 1.81 -27.79 4.36
CA ARG A 498 2.38 -27.07 3.24
C ARG A 498 3.67 -26.38 3.64
N LEU A 499 4.68 -26.48 2.80
CA LEU A 499 5.88 -25.67 2.81
C LEU A 499 5.87 -24.83 1.54
N SER A 500 5.92 -23.50 1.69
CA SER A 500 5.85 -22.54 0.60
C SER A 500 7.14 -21.72 0.54
N TYR A 501 7.65 -21.54 -0.66
CA TYR A 501 8.74 -20.65 -1.03
C TYR A 501 8.20 -19.55 -1.92
N VAL A 502 8.47 -18.30 -1.58
CA VAL A 502 8.10 -17.12 -2.36
C VAL A 502 9.37 -16.32 -2.62
N SER A 503 9.57 -15.89 -3.86
CA SER A 503 10.69 -15.00 -4.22
C SER A 503 10.25 -13.99 -5.26
N ARG A 504 10.77 -12.77 -5.15
CA ARG A 504 10.64 -11.70 -6.14
C ARG A 504 11.98 -11.00 -6.37
N SER A 505 12.22 -10.50 -7.57
CA SER A 505 13.36 -9.65 -7.88
C SER A 505 13.20 -8.22 -7.35
N PRO A 506 14.27 -7.42 -7.29
CA PRO A 506 14.20 -6.00 -6.95
C PRO A 506 13.25 -5.23 -7.85
N TYR A 507 12.73 -4.11 -7.37
CA TYR A 507 11.92 -3.19 -8.18
C TYR A 507 12.17 -1.73 -7.80
N LEU A 508 11.88 -0.82 -8.74
CA LEU A 508 11.88 0.62 -8.51
C LEU A 508 10.79 0.99 -7.49
N ASP A 509 11.18 1.60 -6.37
CA ASP A 509 10.26 2.06 -5.33
C ASP A 509 9.94 3.55 -5.46
N TYR A 510 10.97 4.39 -5.62
CA TYR A 510 10.84 5.84 -5.65
C TYR A 510 11.82 6.48 -6.64
N LEU A 511 11.36 7.51 -7.39
CA LEU A 511 12.11 8.13 -8.48
C LEU A 511 12.96 9.31 -8.05
N ALA A 512 12.52 10.11 -7.08
CA ALA A 512 13.14 11.36 -6.69
C ALA A 512 13.51 11.34 -5.20
N ASP A 513 14.64 11.95 -4.87
CA ASP A 513 14.98 12.38 -3.52
C ASP A 513 14.46 13.83 -3.35
N ASP A 514 14.08 14.23 -2.13
CA ASP A 514 13.53 15.57 -1.83
C ASP A 514 14.46 16.75 -2.25
N ASP A 515 15.74 16.45 -2.53
CA ASP A 515 16.76 17.44 -2.88
C ASP A 515 17.14 17.49 -4.38
N SER A 516 16.46 16.73 -5.27
CA SER A 516 16.87 16.64 -6.67
C SER A 516 16.18 17.66 -7.59
N GLU A 517 16.95 18.34 -8.43
CA GLU A 517 16.42 19.36 -9.34
C GLU A 517 15.68 18.78 -10.56
N THR A 518 15.94 17.52 -10.95
CA THR A 518 15.25 16.86 -12.07
C THR A 518 15.32 15.33 -11.99
N ILE A 519 14.26 14.63 -12.43
CA ILE A 519 14.24 13.15 -12.55
C ILE A 519 15.42 12.64 -13.41
N GLN A 520 15.78 13.33 -14.48
CA GLN A 520 16.90 12.92 -15.35
C GLN A 520 18.21 12.94 -14.59
N GLU A 521 18.43 13.92 -13.71
CA GLU A 521 19.64 14.00 -12.89
C GLU A 521 19.70 12.85 -11.88
N ASP A 522 18.60 12.47 -11.28
CA ASP A 522 18.51 11.33 -10.37
C ASP A 522 18.81 10.01 -11.09
N LEU A 523 18.26 9.82 -12.28
CA LEU A 523 18.55 8.66 -13.11
C LEU A 523 20.03 8.62 -13.53
N ASP A 524 20.59 9.75 -13.97
CA ASP A 524 21.99 9.86 -14.41
C ASP A 524 22.97 9.65 -13.25
N ASN A 525 22.63 10.13 -12.06
CA ASN A 525 23.41 9.97 -10.83
C ASN A 525 23.13 8.66 -10.10
N ASN A 526 22.20 7.84 -10.62
CA ASN A 526 21.74 6.60 -9.98
C ASN A 526 21.21 6.86 -8.54
N ASN A 527 20.42 7.91 -8.39
CA ASN A 527 19.84 8.38 -7.12
C ASN A 527 18.36 8.02 -7.01
N ILE A 528 17.97 6.87 -7.52
CA ILE A 528 16.63 6.31 -7.48
C ILE A 528 16.56 5.18 -6.46
N ARG A 529 15.45 5.09 -5.73
CA ARG A 529 15.28 4.10 -4.66
C ARG A 529 14.71 2.80 -5.19
N TYR A 530 15.34 1.70 -4.79
CA TYR A 530 14.88 0.34 -5.06
C TYR A 530 14.51 -0.39 -3.78
N THR A 531 13.49 -1.25 -3.86
CA THR A 531 13.28 -2.35 -2.91
C THR A 531 14.05 -3.55 -3.44
N ASP A 532 14.87 -4.19 -2.58
CA ASP A 532 15.72 -5.33 -2.95
C ASP A 532 14.89 -6.60 -3.23
N ASP A 533 15.55 -7.65 -3.70
CA ASP A 533 14.91 -8.95 -3.81
C ASP A 533 14.41 -9.45 -2.44
N HIS A 534 13.40 -10.30 -2.47
CA HIS A 534 12.84 -10.86 -1.25
C HIS A 534 12.58 -12.36 -1.43
N THR A 535 13.02 -13.15 -0.45
CA THR A 535 12.84 -14.61 -0.47
C THR A 535 12.34 -15.11 0.88
N GLN A 536 11.13 -15.62 0.92
CA GLN A 536 10.48 -16.06 2.15
C GLN A 536 10.08 -17.53 2.09
N ILE A 537 10.23 -18.25 3.20
CA ILE A 537 9.76 -19.62 3.38
C ILE A 537 8.74 -19.66 4.51
N ASP A 538 7.56 -20.25 4.22
CA ASP A 538 6.48 -20.43 5.17
C ASP A 538 6.12 -21.88 5.34
N PHE A 539 5.69 -22.25 6.56
CA PHE A 539 5.18 -23.57 6.88
C PHE A 539 3.77 -23.48 7.48
N ASN A 540 2.84 -24.29 6.96
CA ASN A 540 1.49 -24.39 7.46
C ASN A 540 1.16 -25.84 7.76
N LEU A 541 0.52 -26.10 8.92
CA LEU A 541 0.00 -27.38 9.33
C LEU A 541 -1.43 -27.22 9.83
N LYS A 542 -2.36 -27.98 9.25
CA LYS A 542 -3.70 -28.16 9.78
C LYS A 542 -3.94 -29.62 10.13
N TYR A 543 -4.34 -29.89 11.35
CA TYR A 543 -4.67 -31.23 11.82
C TYR A 543 -6.15 -31.32 12.24
N LYS A 544 -6.90 -32.21 11.58
CA LYS A 544 -8.30 -32.50 11.90
C LYS A 544 -8.33 -33.53 13.03
N ILE A 545 -8.66 -33.09 14.25
CA ILE A 545 -8.82 -34.00 15.40
C ILE A 545 -10.01 -34.90 15.16
N ASN A 546 -11.13 -34.31 14.73
CA ASN A 546 -12.36 -34.97 14.29
C ASN A 546 -13.10 -34.05 13.29
N ASP A 547 -14.31 -34.41 12.86
CA ASP A 547 -15.09 -33.70 11.83
C ASP A 547 -15.44 -32.27 12.26
N ASN A 548 -15.52 -31.99 13.55
CA ASN A 548 -15.90 -30.69 14.11
C ASN A 548 -14.72 -29.86 14.61
N LEU A 549 -13.57 -30.49 14.92
CA LEU A 549 -12.44 -29.83 15.57
C LEU A 549 -11.16 -29.97 14.78
N SER A 550 -10.53 -28.85 14.47
CA SER A 550 -9.19 -28.80 13.87
C SER A 550 -8.28 -27.81 14.59
N VAL A 551 -6.98 -28.09 14.53
CA VAL A 551 -5.90 -27.22 15.00
C VAL A 551 -5.08 -26.80 13.81
N LYS A 552 -4.70 -25.53 13.77
CA LYS A 552 -3.82 -24.94 12.77
C LYS A 552 -2.55 -24.45 13.46
N PHE A 553 -1.40 -24.67 12.84
CA PHE A 553 -0.11 -24.12 13.26
C PHE A 553 0.62 -23.55 12.04
N ASP A 554 1.01 -22.28 12.11
CA ASP A 554 1.72 -21.61 11.03
C ASP A 554 3.04 -21.04 11.53
N ILE A 555 4.05 -21.10 10.67
CA ILE A 555 5.32 -20.40 10.83
C ILE A 555 5.50 -19.57 9.56
N ASN A 556 5.52 -18.25 9.68
CA ASN A 556 5.76 -17.34 8.58
C ASN A 556 7.18 -16.79 8.67
N ASN A 557 7.82 -16.62 7.52
CA ASN A 557 9.19 -16.13 7.41
C ASN A 557 10.20 -16.95 8.23
N ILE A 558 10.31 -18.25 7.93
CA ILE A 558 11.25 -19.16 8.62
C ILE A 558 12.70 -18.71 8.45
N THR A 559 13.01 -18.09 7.33
CA THR A 559 14.36 -17.62 6.96
C THR A 559 14.73 -16.31 7.65
N ASP A 560 13.78 -15.66 8.35
CA ASP A 560 13.95 -14.34 8.94
C ASP A 560 14.43 -13.31 7.91
N GLU A 561 13.80 -13.34 6.73
CA GLU A 561 14.11 -12.45 5.61
C GLU A 561 13.68 -11.03 5.93
N PRO A 562 14.57 -10.04 5.87
CA PRO A 562 14.23 -8.63 6.06
C PRO A 562 13.67 -7.99 4.78
N GLU A 563 13.10 -6.79 4.90
CA GLU A 563 12.92 -5.89 3.77
C GLU A 563 14.08 -4.90 3.70
N PHE A 564 14.67 -4.77 2.53
CA PHE A 564 15.85 -3.94 2.30
C PHE A 564 15.60 -2.95 1.15
N TYR A 565 16.00 -1.71 1.37
CA TYR A 565 15.84 -0.63 0.41
C TYR A 565 17.17 0.08 0.20
N TYR A 566 17.46 0.47 -1.05
CA TYR A 566 18.73 1.10 -1.38
C TYR A 566 18.58 2.17 -2.48
N TRP A 567 19.52 3.11 -2.49
CA TRP A 567 19.62 4.12 -3.54
C TRP A 567 20.57 3.66 -4.63
N GLY A 568 20.05 3.42 -5.82
CA GLY A 568 20.80 3.06 -7.03
C GLY A 568 21.53 1.73 -6.97
N THR A 569 22.29 1.47 -5.91
CA THR A 569 23.05 0.21 -5.74
C THR A 569 22.90 -0.32 -4.32
N PRO A 570 22.92 -1.67 -4.13
CA PRO A 570 22.74 -2.29 -2.80
C PRO A 570 23.73 -1.83 -1.72
N ASN A 571 24.83 -1.18 -2.09
CA ASN A 571 25.80 -0.62 -1.15
C ASN A 571 25.39 0.74 -0.56
N ARG A 572 24.30 1.34 -1.05
CA ARG A 572 23.76 2.61 -0.57
C ARG A 572 22.44 2.37 0.16
N LEU A 573 22.54 1.86 1.40
CA LEU A 573 21.39 1.59 2.25
C LEU A 573 20.48 2.82 2.38
N SER A 574 19.18 2.63 2.10
CA SER A 574 18.11 3.58 2.38
C SER A 574 17.36 3.18 3.67
N GLN A 575 16.85 1.95 3.71
CA GLN A 575 16.06 1.44 4.83
C GLN A 575 16.25 -0.07 4.98
N TYR A 576 16.17 -0.55 6.22
CA TYR A 576 16.23 -1.97 6.55
C TYR A 576 15.18 -2.28 7.61
N ASP A 577 14.22 -3.16 7.26
CA ASP A 577 13.13 -3.54 8.13
C ASP A 577 13.21 -5.03 8.45
N GLU A 578 13.26 -5.37 9.74
CA GLU A 578 13.34 -6.74 10.23
C GLU A 578 12.10 -7.08 11.04
N TYR A 579 11.25 -7.96 10.49
CA TYR A 579 9.97 -8.36 11.10
C TYR A 579 10.07 -9.66 11.89
N GLY A 580 11.11 -10.44 11.65
CA GLY A 580 11.33 -11.70 12.33
C GLY A 580 10.43 -12.84 11.85
N THR A 581 10.63 -14.01 12.47
CA THR A 581 9.79 -15.20 12.25
C THR A 581 8.54 -15.12 13.12
N THR A 582 7.36 -15.27 12.51
CA THR A 582 6.07 -15.25 13.23
C THR A 582 5.50 -16.67 13.38
N TYR A 583 5.06 -16.99 14.59
CA TYR A 583 4.40 -18.25 14.92
C TYR A 583 2.95 -18.00 15.29
N SER A 584 2.02 -18.77 14.72
CA SER A 584 0.62 -18.72 15.12
C SER A 584 0.02 -20.12 15.38
N ILE A 585 -0.89 -20.20 16.34
CA ILE A 585 -1.67 -21.38 16.61
C ILE A 585 -3.15 -21.03 16.68
N GLY A 586 -3.98 -21.80 16.01
CA GLY A 586 -5.42 -21.60 15.96
C GLY A 586 -6.20 -22.90 16.22
N ILE A 587 -7.36 -22.76 16.84
CA ILE A 587 -8.31 -23.87 17.03
C ILE A 587 -9.61 -23.48 16.35
N ARG A 588 -10.13 -24.36 15.50
CA ARG A 588 -11.43 -24.18 14.84
C ARG A 588 -12.39 -25.29 15.24
N TYR A 589 -13.55 -24.89 15.76
CA TYR A 589 -14.65 -25.79 16.08
C TYR A 589 -15.87 -25.41 15.21
N ASN A 590 -16.43 -26.37 14.48
CA ASN A 590 -17.65 -26.20 13.71
C ASN A 590 -18.81 -26.87 14.49
N LEU A 591 -19.90 -26.13 14.70
CA LEU A 591 -21.11 -26.59 15.42
C LEU A 591 -21.95 -27.53 14.53
#